data_10fa19d59a5b2293627bd525b67c9fe4
#
_entry.id   10fa19d59a5b2293627bd525b67c9fe4
#
_cell.length_a   1.000
_cell.length_b   1.000
_cell.length_c   1.000
_cell.angle_alpha   90.00
_cell.angle_beta   90.00
_cell.angle_gamma   90.00
#
_symmetry.space_group_name_H-M   'P 1'
#
loop_
_entity.id
_entity.type
_entity.pdbx_description
1 polymer ?
#
loop_
_entity_poly.entity_id
_entity_poly.type
_entity_poly.pdbx_seq_one_letter_code
_entity_poly.pdbx_strand_id
1 'polypeptide(L)'
;MKKHDIVEGVIDTYEFPNKGSFHMDDRKVTVKGAIKGQKVSCRITKLKKGKADGRLLEVLEKSELEDSSPVCSHFGVCGGCSYQTLSYENQLKVKEELVKGLLDGVIDGETHPYEWQGILASPVTQGYRNKMEFSFGDEYKDGPLALGLHKKNSTYDIVQMDDCYIVNDDLNKIVKYTVEFCRAAGLPYYKKMQHIGLLRHLVIRRSATNGDLLVNLVTSTQNLDALDLDAFVRGLLDLPLEGKIAGILHTENDSMADAVISDRTNLLYGSEYIYETVLGLQFKISPFSFFQTNTKSAERLYDKARSYVGDTKDAVIFDLYS
;
A
#
# COMPACT_ATOMS: atom_id res chain seq x y z
N MET A 1 9.61 2.51 34.18
CA MET A 1 9.45 1.93 32.82
C MET A 1 10.80 1.44 32.33
N LYS A 2 10.87 0.17 31.82
CA LYS A 2 12.08 -0.48 31.26
C LYS A 2 11.78 -0.98 29.85
N LYS A 3 12.82 -1.29 29.08
CA LYS A 3 12.66 -1.96 27.78
C LYS A 3 12.03 -3.34 27.99
N HIS A 4 11.07 -3.68 27.14
CA HIS A 4 10.22 -4.89 27.15
C HIS A 4 9.07 -4.89 28.17
N ASP A 5 8.94 -3.87 29.03
CA ASP A 5 7.74 -3.73 29.87
C ASP A 5 6.48 -3.66 28.98
N ILE A 6 5.40 -4.24 29.47
CA ILE A 6 4.06 -4.08 28.90
C ILE A 6 3.37 -3.00 29.71
N VAL A 7 2.88 -1.97 29.04
CA VAL A 7 2.21 -0.83 29.65
C VAL A 7 0.90 -0.55 28.95
N GLU A 8 -0.03 0.07 29.68
CA GLU A 8 -1.33 0.49 29.15
C GLU A 8 -1.46 2.00 29.21
N GLY A 9 -2.21 2.57 28.28
CA GLY A 9 -2.50 4.00 28.28
C GLY A 9 -3.57 4.36 27.27
N VAL A 10 -4.21 5.51 27.51
CA VAL A 10 -5.18 6.09 26.56
C VAL A 10 -4.43 7.04 25.63
N ILE A 11 -4.58 6.84 24.33
CA ILE A 11 -3.95 7.70 23.32
C ILE A 11 -4.58 9.08 23.38
N ASP A 12 -3.83 10.07 23.84
CA ASP A 12 -4.26 11.46 24.02
C ASP A 12 -3.84 12.35 22.86
N THR A 13 -2.71 12.04 22.20
CA THR A 13 -2.19 12.79 21.07
C THR A 13 -1.98 11.89 19.86
N TYR A 14 -2.06 12.52 18.68
CA TYR A 14 -1.93 11.82 17.41
C TYR A 14 -1.06 12.63 16.45
N GLU A 15 -0.04 12.00 15.89
CA GLU A 15 0.96 12.65 15.04
C GLU A 15 1.10 11.93 13.71
N PHE A 16 1.39 12.70 12.66
CA PHE A 16 1.72 12.16 11.34
C PHE A 16 2.99 11.26 11.42
N PRO A 17 3.06 10.15 10.68
CA PRO A 17 2.05 9.59 9.74
C PRO A 17 1.13 8.51 10.35
N ASN A 18 0.76 8.43 11.51
CA ASN A 18 -0.03 7.40 12.20
C ASN A 18 0.65 6.94 13.50
N LYS A 19 0.89 7.89 14.37
CA LYS A 19 1.53 7.66 15.66
C LYS A 19 0.64 8.23 16.76
N GLY A 20 -0.02 7.34 17.48
CA GLY A 20 -0.67 7.71 18.73
C GLY A 20 0.36 7.82 19.85
N SER A 21 0.13 8.67 20.83
CA SER A 21 0.96 8.70 22.03
C SER A 21 0.16 9.02 23.29
N PHE A 22 0.70 8.62 24.42
CA PHE A 22 0.22 8.94 25.76
C PHE A 22 1.39 9.21 26.70
N HIS A 23 1.13 9.81 27.87
CA HIS A 23 2.15 10.09 28.84
C HIS A 23 2.11 9.09 30.01
N MET A 24 3.27 8.60 30.42
CA MET A 24 3.47 7.73 31.58
C MET A 24 4.86 7.94 32.17
N ASP A 25 4.98 8.11 33.49
CA ASP A 25 6.25 8.29 34.22
C ASP A 25 7.13 9.40 33.58
N ASP A 26 6.63 10.59 33.39
CA ASP A 26 7.29 11.74 32.75
C ASP A 26 7.83 11.46 31.33
N ARG A 27 7.32 10.43 30.65
CA ARG A 27 7.71 10.07 29.30
C ARG A 27 6.52 10.05 28.36
N LYS A 28 6.74 10.56 27.16
CA LYS A 28 5.83 10.36 26.04
C LYS A 28 6.07 8.98 25.43
N VAL A 29 5.06 8.11 25.50
CA VAL A 29 5.06 6.77 24.89
C VAL A 29 4.39 6.87 23.53
N THR A 30 5.12 6.61 22.45
CA THR A 30 4.60 6.65 21.07
C THR A 30 4.30 5.23 20.58
N VAL A 31 3.08 5.01 20.13
CA VAL A 31 2.59 3.72 19.63
C VAL A 31 2.15 3.86 18.19
N LYS A 32 2.92 3.28 17.27
CA LYS A 32 2.59 3.31 15.83
C LYS A 32 1.32 2.50 15.55
N GLY A 33 0.39 3.09 14.81
CA GLY A 33 -0.86 2.45 14.38
C GLY A 33 -1.98 2.49 15.43
N ALA A 34 -1.77 3.17 16.56
CA ALA A 34 -2.82 3.45 17.53
C ALA A 34 -3.54 4.75 17.17
N ILE A 35 -4.84 4.83 17.42
CA ILE A 35 -5.72 5.95 17.08
C ILE A 35 -6.04 6.74 18.35
N LYS A 36 -6.16 8.06 18.24
CA LYS A 36 -6.55 8.93 19.35
C LYS A 36 -7.84 8.46 20.00
N GLY A 37 -7.87 8.42 21.32
CA GLY A 37 -9.01 7.93 22.12
C GLY A 37 -8.98 6.43 22.41
N GLN A 38 -8.16 5.63 21.74
CA GLN A 38 -8.00 4.21 22.09
C GLN A 38 -7.28 4.05 23.44
N LYS A 39 -7.75 3.11 24.27
CA LYS A 39 -6.93 2.54 25.33
C LYS A 39 -6.19 1.32 24.81
N VAL A 40 -4.89 1.32 24.90
CA VAL A 40 -4.02 0.31 24.29
C VAL A 40 -3.10 -0.33 25.31
N SER A 41 -2.78 -1.62 25.07
CA SER A 41 -1.63 -2.30 25.67
C SER A 41 -0.49 -2.30 24.66
N CYS A 42 0.71 -1.91 25.09
CA CYS A 42 1.88 -1.90 24.22
C CYS A 42 3.14 -2.38 24.93
N ARG A 43 4.06 -2.97 24.17
CA ARG A 43 5.38 -3.39 24.67
C ARG A 43 6.41 -2.32 24.34
N ILE A 44 7.14 -1.85 25.34
CA ILE A 44 8.21 -0.88 25.16
C ILE A 44 9.37 -1.50 24.39
N THR A 45 9.68 -0.93 23.23
CA THR A 45 10.74 -1.42 22.34
C THR A 45 12.01 -0.58 22.43
N LYS A 46 11.86 0.72 22.71
CA LYS A 46 12.98 1.67 22.79
C LYS A 46 12.72 2.71 23.87
N LEU A 47 13.78 3.05 24.58
CA LEU A 47 13.76 4.12 25.60
C LEU A 47 14.79 5.19 25.24
N LYS A 48 14.36 6.45 25.36
CA LYS A 48 15.22 7.65 25.28
C LYS A 48 14.83 8.60 26.41
N LYS A 49 15.66 9.62 26.66
CA LYS A 49 15.35 10.65 27.65
C LYS A 49 14.01 11.31 27.31
N GLY A 50 13.03 11.23 28.21
CA GLY A 50 11.69 11.80 28.04
C GLY A 50 10.77 11.12 27.00
N LYS A 51 11.23 10.06 26.30
CA LYS A 51 10.45 9.41 25.24
C LYS A 51 10.59 7.89 25.29
N ALA A 52 9.54 7.18 24.86
CA ALA A 52 9.57 5.73 24.67
C ALA A 52 8.81 5.36 23.37
N ASP A 53 9.27 4.32 22.67
CA ASP A 53 8.55 3.74 21.55
C ASP A 53 7.89 2.44 22.01
N GLY A 54 6.59 2.31 21.81
CA GLY A 54 5.77 1.14 22.12
C GLY A 54 5.33 0.40 20.85
N ARG A 55 5.41 -0.92 20.88
CA ARG A 55 4.76 -1.78 19.87
C ARG A 55 3.36 -2.11 20.36
N LEU A 56 2.34 -1.76 19.62
CA LEU A 56 0.95 -2.11 19.89
C LEU A 56 0.81 -3.62 20.02
N LEU A 57 0.25 -4.07 21.13
CA LEU A 57 -0.13 -5.47 21.36
C LEU A 57 -1.63 -5.66 21.17
N GLU A 58 -2.43 -4.80 21.81
CA GLU A 58 -3.88 -4.92 21.82
C GLU A 58 -4.53 -3.54 22.00
N VAL A 59 -5.70 -3.38 21.41
CA VAL A 59 -6.63 -2.28 21.68
C VAL A 59 -7.63 -2.77 22.72
N LEU A 60 -7.49 -2.29 23.95
CA LEU A 60 -8.32 -2.70 25.10
C LEU A 60 -9.70 -2.04 25.05
N GLU A 61 -9.74 -0.76 24.63
CA GLU A 61 -10.98 -0.01 24.44
C GLU A 61 -10.88 0.76 23.12
N LYS A 62 -11.91 0.69 22.30
CA LYS A 62 -11.99 1.41 21.03
C LYS A 62 -12.14 2.91 21.26
N SER A 63 -11.66 3.70 20.29
CA SER A 63 -11.97 5.12 20.21
C SER A 63 -13.42 5.34 19.77
N GLU A 64 -14.02 6.45 20.19
CA GLU A 64 -15.33 6.90 19.69
C GLU A 64 -15.33 7.14 18.17
N LEU A 65 -14.15 7.37 17.58
CA LEU A 65 -13.98 7.49 16.13
C LEU A 65 -14.14 6.16 15.39
N GLU A 66 -14.03 5.03 16.08
CA GLU A 66 -14.11 3.69 15.50
C GLU A 66 -15.58 3.23 15.40
N ASP A 67 -16.30 3.84 14.51
CA ASP A 67 -17.73 3.69 14.25
C ASP A 67 -18.06 2.69 13.13
N SER A 68 -17.05 1.99 12.61
CA SER A 68 -17.18 1.07 11.48
C SER A 68 -16.59 -0.30 11.79
N SER A 69 -17.04 -1.31 11.06
CA SER A 69 -16.43 -2.63 11.06
C SER A 69 -15.54 -2.81 9.83
N PRO A 70 -14.34 -3.39 9.98
CA PRO A 70 -13.50 -3.69 8.82
C PRO A 70 -14.21 -4.61 7.83
N VAL A 71 -14.16 -4.25 6.55
CA VAL A 71 -14.73 -5.06 5.46
C VAL A 71 -13.73 -6.16 5.03
N CYS A 72 -12.43 -5.84 5.06
CA CYS A 72 -11.37 -6.76 4.68
C CYS A 72 -11.09 -7.77 5.79
N SER A 73 -11.14 -9.08 5.48
CA SER A 73 -10.84 -10.18 6.39
C SER A 73 -9.40 -10.14 6.94
N HIS A 74 -8.47 -9.53 6.21
CA HIS A 74 -7.06 -9.41 6.57
C HIS A 74 -6.73 -8.14 7.37
N PHE A 75 -7.73 -7.30 7.69
CA PHE A 75 -7.48 -6.08 8.46
C PHE A 75 -6.87 -6.39 9.83
N GLY A 76 -5.85 -5.63 10.21
CA GLY A 76 -5.11 -5.84 11.47
C GLY A 76 -3.94 -6.84 11.34
N VAL A 77 -3.99 -7.77 10.39
CA VAL A 77 -2.91 -8.72 10.09
C VAL A 77 -2.05 -8.21 8.92
N CYS A 78 -2.68 -7.85 7.82
CA CYS A 78 -2.04 -7.23 6.67
C CYS A 78 -1.55 -5.82 6.99
N GLY A 79 -0.34 -5.46 6.51
CA GLY A 79 0.25 -4.12 6.68
C GLY A 79 -0.33 -3.02 5.80
N GLY A 80 -1.27 -3.33 4.90
CA GLY A 80 -1.72 -2.40 3.85
C GLY A 80 -2.70 -1.31 4.30
N CYS A 81 -3.56 -1.58 5.29
CA CYS A 81 -4.60 -0.65 5.74
C CYS A 81 -4.49 -0.31 7.22
N SER A 82 -4.85 0.94 7.58
CA SER A 82 -4.74 1.45 8.95
C SER A 82 -6.06 1.87 9.59
N TYR A 83 -7.10 2.17 8.81
CA TYR A 83 -8.27 2.91 9.29
C TYR A 83 -9.62 2.26 8.97
N GLN A 84 -9.70 0.95 8.69
CA GLN A 84 -10.97 0.33 8.33
C GLN A 84 -11.99 0.23 9.49
N THR A 85 -11.56 0.50 10.73
CA THR A 85 -12.47 0.62 11.88
C THR A 85 -13.17 1.99 11.96
N LEU A 86 -12.73 2.96 11.16
CA LEU A 86 -13.34 4.28 11.05
C LEU A 86 -14.21 4.35 9.80
N SER A 87 -15.37 4.99 9.90
CA SER A 87 -16.11 5.43 8.71
C SER A 87 -15.24 6.33 7.85
N TYR A 88 -15.54 6.42 6.55
CA TYR A 88 -14.74 7.24 5.66
C TYR A 88 -14.74 8.73 6.09
N GLU A 89 -15.83 9.21 6.65
CA GLU A 89 -15.93 10.55 7.22
C GLU A 89 -14.93 10.75 8.38
N ASN A 90 -14.86 9.81 9.32
CA ASN A 90 -13.91 9.88 10.43
C ASN A 90 -12.45 9.69 9.95
N GLN A 91 -12.22 8.89 8.89
CA GLN A 91 -10.88 8.83 8.26
C GLN A 91 -10.45 10.20 7.70
N LEU A 92 -11.37 10.95 7.09
CA LEU A 92 -11.08 12.30 6.58
C LEU A 92 -10.77 13.25 7.73
N LYS A 93 -11.59 13.28 8.78
CA LYS A 93 -11.35 14.13 9.97
C LYS A 93 -9.95 13.88 10.57
N VAL A 94 -9.60 12.61 10.79
CA VAL A 94 -8.28 12.26 11.33
C VAL A 94 -7.14 12.72 10.43
N LYS A 95 -7.26 12.54 9.13
CA LYS A 95 -6.23 12.98 8.16
C LYS A 95 -6.12 14.50 8.09
N GLU A 96 -7.25 15.19 8.14
CA GLU A 96 -7.33 16.64 8.16
C GLU A 96 -6.64 17.23 9.38
N GLU A 97 -6.97 16.74 10.58
CA GLU A 97 -6.34 17.14 11.83
C GLU A 97 -4.82 16.95 11.81
N LEU A 98 -4.37 15.79 11.27
CA LEU A 98 -2.94 15.50 11.17
C LEU A 98 -2.19 16.47 10.26
N VAL A 99 -2.73 16.76 9.08
CA VAL A 99 -2.08 17.66 8.11
C VAL A 99 -2.15 19.10 8.60
N LYS A 100 -3.31 19.53 9.13
CA LYS A 100 -3.46 20.87 9.72
C LYS A 100 -2.49 21.09 10.86
N GLY A 101 -2.35 20.11 11.77
CA GLY A 101 -1.40 20.18 12.88
C GLY A 101 0.06 20.29 12.45
N LEU A 102 0.45 19.70 11.30
CA LEU A 102 1.78 19.88 10.73
C LEU A 102 1.99 21.32 10.22
N LEU A 103 1.00 21.89 9.54
CA LEU A 103 1.07 23.25 9.01
C LEU A 103 1.06 24.29 10.15
N ASP A 104 0.17 24.15 11.12
CA ASP A 104 0.10 25.04 12.30
C ASP A 104 1.40 24.99 13.13
N GLY A 105 2.15 23.88 13.06
CA GLY A 105 3.44 23.76 13.76
C GLY A 105 4.61 24.47 13.08
N VAL A 106 4.47 24.90 11.82
CA VAL A 106 5.55 25.54 11.04
C VAL A 106 5.15 26.90 10.47
N ILE A 107 3.87 27.16 10.32
CA ILE A 107 3.33 28.44 9.82
C ILE A 107 2.88 29.26 11.02
N ASP A 108 3.50 30.43 11.19
CA ASP A 108 3.01 31.43 12.13
C ASP A 108 1.76 32.10 11.58
N GLY A 109 0.60 31.71 12.11
CA GLY A 109 -0.69 32.23 11.67
C GLY A 109 -0.92 33.71 11.96
N GLU A 110 -0.14 34.34 12.84
CA GLU A 110 -0.21 35.79 13.11
C GLU A 110 0.51 36.58 12.01
N THR A 111 1.68 36.12 11.58
CA THR A 111 2.50 36.79 10.57
C THR A 111 2.21 36.30 9.15
N HIS A 112 1.75 35.06 8.99
CA HIS A 112 1.46 34.43 7.70
C HIS A 112 0.10 33.72 7.75
N PRO A 113 -1.01 34.48 7.82
CA PRO A 113 -2.33 33.88 7.87
C PRO A 113 -2.62 33.09 6.59
N TYR A 114 -3.24 31.91 6.74
CA TYR A 114 -3.67 31.09 5.63
C TYR A 114 -5.13 30.64 5.81
N GLU A 115 -5.81 30.42 4.70
CA GLU A 115 -7.17 29.89 4.69
C GLU A 115 -7.13 28.35 4.62
N TRP A 116 -7.69 27.70 5.62
CA TRP A 116 -7.87 26.26 5.61
C TRP A 116 -9.17 25.90 4.88
N GLN A 117 -9.08 25.26 3.71
CA GLN A 117 -10.21 24.91 2.86
C GLN A 117 -10.73 23.49 3.08
N GLY A 118 -10.24 22.79 4.11
CA GLY A 118 -10.62 21.42 4.42
C GLY A 118 -9.91 20.36 3.58
N ILE A 119 -10.43 19.15 3.61
CA ILE A 119 -9.90 17.99 2.91
C ILE A 119 -10.78 17.58 1.73
N LEU A 120 -10.20 17.29 0.58
CA LEU A 120 -10.90 16.73 -0.56
C LEU A 120 -11.07 15.22 -0.41
N ALA A 121 -12.31 14.77 -0.31
CA ALA A 121 -12.63 13.35 -0.26
C ALA A 121 -12.30 12.64 -1.58
N SER A 122 -11.88 11.37 -1.49
CA SER A 122 -11.82 10.50 -2.68
C SER A 122 -13.24 10.22 -3.19
N PRO A 123 -13.48 10.27 -4.50
CA PRO A 123 -14.79 9.92 -5.06
C PRO A 123 -15.07 8.41 -5.00
N VAL A 124 -14.04 7.59 -4.79
CA VAL A 124 -14.13 6.14 -4.69
C VAL A 124 -13.34 5.67 -3.46
N THR A 125 -13.98 4.86 -2.61
CA THR A 125 -13.41 4.40 -1.33
C THR A 125 -13.04 2.91 -1.32
N GLN A 126 -13.48 2.14 -2.33
CA GLN A 126 -13.16 0.72 -2.52
C GLN A 126 -12.75 0.47 -3.97
N GLY A 127 -11.97 -0.57 -4.22
CA GLY A 127 -11.55 -0.93 -5.59
C GLY A 127 -10.76 0.17 -6.31
N TYR A 128 -10.29 1.17 -5.60
CA TYR A 128 -9.69 2.38 -6.19
C TYR A 128 -8.23 2.21 -6.59
N ARG A 129 -7.56 1.21 -6.00
CA ARG A 129 -6.11 1.06 -6.18
C ARG A 129 -5.79 0.38 -7.49
N ASN A 130 -5.14 1.12 -8.37
CA ASN A 130 -4.86 0.72 -9.76
C ASN A 130 -3.51 0.01 -9.96
N LYS A 131 -2.67 -0.09 -8.92
CA LYS A 131 -1.39 -0.81 -8.93
C LYS A 131 -1.18 -1.54 -7.62
N MET A 132 -0.83 -2.81 -7.71
CA MET A 132 -0.34 -3.59 -6.56
C MET A 132 0.93 -4.34 -6.92
N GLU A 133 1.80 -4.43 -5.94
CA GLU A 133 3.00 -5.27 -5.94
C GLU A 133 2.82 -6.29 -4.82
N PHE A 134 2.53 -7.52 -5.21
CA PHE A 134 2.41 -8.64 -4.29
C PHE A 134 3.76 -9.36 -4.21
N SER A 135 4.12 -9.81 -3.01
CA SER A 135 5.34 -10.59 -2.78
C SER A 135 5.01 -12.07 -2.62
N PHE A 136 5.84 -12.92 -3.16
CA PHE A 136 5.85 -14.34 -2.83
C PHE A 136 6.60 -14.57 -1.50
N GLY A 137 6.12 -15.52 -0.71
CA GLY A 137 6.70 -15.87 0.58
C GLY A 137 5.93 -16.97 1.28
N ASP A 138 5.97 -16.96 2.60
CA ASP A 138 5.14 -17.78 3.48
C ASP A 138 4.52 -16.94 4.59
N GLU A 139 3.41 -17.39 5.18
CA GLU A 139 2.76 -16.69 6.30
C GLU A 139 3.47 -16.93 7.62
N TYR A 140 4.20 -18.00 7.71
CA TYR A 140 5.07 -18.38 8.83
C TYR A 140 6.19 -19.29 8.29
N LYS A 141 7.30 -19.30 8.97
CA LYS A 141 8.50 -20.04 8.56
C LYS A 141 8.18 -21.47 8.12
N ASP A 142 8.60 -21.81 6.91
CA ASP A 142 8.39 -23.11 6.25
C ASP A 142 6.89 -23.46 6.05
N GLY A 143 6.02 -22.46 6.00
CA GLY A 143 4.61 -22.57 5.65
C GLY A 143 4.38 -22.78 4.15
N PRO A 144 3.13 -22.92 3.71
CA PRO A 144 2.80 -23.03 2.29
C PRO A 144 3.15 -21.74 1.55
N LEU A 145 3.47 -21.88 0.25
CA LEU A 145 3.68 -20.71 -0.62
C LEU A 145 2.48 -19.76 -0.54
N ALA A 146 2.74 -18.50 -0.26
CA ALA A 146 1.76 -17.44 -0.24
C ALA A 146 2.13 -16.36 -1.26
N LEU A 147 1.13 -15.66 -1.77
CA LEU A 147 1.28 -14.48 -2.62
C LEU A 147 0.40 -13.35 -2.06
N GLY A 148 1.02 -12.26 -1.64
CA GLY A 148 0.25 -11.19 -1.02
C GLY A 148 1.09 -10.06 -0.49
N LEU A 149 0.70 -9.54 0.66
CA LEU A 149 1.33 -8.38 1.29
C LEU A 149 2.03 -8.75 2.60
N HIS A 150 3.03 -7.97 2.96
CA HIS A 150 3.73 -8.17 4.23
C HIS A 150 2.77 -8.07 5.41
N LYS A 151 2.93 -9.00 6.34
CA LYS A 151 2.24 -9.00 7.63
C LYS A 151 2.63 -7.77 8.44
N LYS A 152 1.68 -7.17 9.13
CA LYS A 152 1.92 -6.00 9.98
C LYS A 152 3.03 -6.28 11.00
N ASN A 153 4.03 -5.40 11.03
CA ASN A 153 5.21 -5.54 11.89
C ASN A 153 6.12 -6.75 11.59
N SER A 154 5.98 -7.41 10.45
CA SER A 154 6.93 -8.42 9.95
C SER A 154 7.56 -7.94 8.65
N THR A 155 8.83 -8.33 8.45
CA THR A 155 9.58 -8.06 7.22
C THR A 155 9.56 -9.26 6.26
N TYR A 156 9.27 -10.44 6.78
CA TYR A 156 9.38 -11.70 6.04
C TYR A 156 8.03 -12.35 5.76
N ASP A 157 7.12 -12.34 6.75
CA ASP A 157 5.86 -13.04 6.65
C ASP A 157 4.94 -12.38 5.63
N ILE A 158 4.40 -13.15 4.70
CA ILE A 158 3.48 -12.73 3.65
C ILE A 158 2.08 -13.25 3.98
N VAL A 159 1.12 -12.33 4.10
CA VAL A 159 -0.30 -12.69 4.23
C VAL A 159 -0.83 -12.98 2.83
N GLN A 160 -1.40 -14.18 2.64
CA GLN A 160 -2.07 -14.53 1.40
C GLN A 160 -3.19 -13.54 1.11
N MET A 161 -3.21 -12.98 -0.11
CA MET A 161 -4.22 -11.99 -0.51
C MET A 161 -5.02 -12.53 -1.70
N ASP A 162 -6.32 -12.69 -1.51
CA ASP A 162 -7.27 -13.15 -2.51
C ASP A 162 -8.63 -12.42 -2.46
N ASP A 163 -8.77 -11.47 -1.50
CA ASP A 163 -9.98 -10.67 -1.30
C ASP A 163 -9.66 -9.22 -0.86
N CYS A 164 -8.63 -8.61 -1.40
CA CYS A 164 -8.23 -7.25 -1.01
C CYS A 164 -9.29 -6.22 -1.40
N TYR A 165 -9.86 -5.53 -0.42
CA TYR A 165 -10.97 -4.58 -0.57
C TYR A 165 -10.62 -3.30 -1.35
N ILE A 166 -9.36 -2.87 -1.33
CA ILE A 166 -8.94 -1.60 -1.97
C ILE A 166 -8.61 -1.74 -3.46
N VAL A 167 -8.53 -2.98 -3.98
CA VAL A 167 -8.32 -3.26 -5.40
C VAL A 167 -9.61 -3.73 -6.08
N ASN A 168 -9.67 -3.64 -7.41
CA ASN A 168 -10.73 -4.27 -8.18
C ASN A 168 -10.60 -5.80 -8.10
N ASP A 169 -11.74 -6.52 -8.20
CA ASP A 169 -11.81 -7.97 -8.06
C ASP A 169 -10.96 -8.73 -9.10
N ASP A 170 -10.73 -8.15 -10.25
CA ASP A 170 -9.83 -8.73 -11.26
C ASP A 170 -8.43 -9.00 -10.69
N LEU A 171 -7.91 -8.09 -9.83
CA LEU A 171 -6.59 -8.28 -9.21
C LEU A 171 -6.62 -9.45 -8.23
N ASN A 172 -7.71 -9.61 -7.46
CA ASN A 172 -7.89 -10.73 -6.54
C ASN A 172 -7.90 -12.07 -7.29
N LYS A 173 -8.63 -12.16 -8.41
CA LYS A 173 -8.68 -13.35 -9.27
C LYS A 173 -7.31 -13.70 -9.84
N ILE A 174 -6.56 -12.71 -10.33
CA ILE A 174 -5.20 -12.91 -10.87
C ILE A 174 -4.24 -13.41 -9.78
N VAL A 175 -4.29 -12.84 -8.56
CA VAL A 175 -3.46 -13.28 -7.43
C VAL A 175 -3.77 -14.72 -7.06
N LYS A 176 -5.07 -15.06 -6.93
CA LYS A 176 -5.51 -16.40 -6.61
C LYS A 176 -5.02 -17.41 -7.65
N TYR A 177 -5.26 -17.14 -8.93
CA TYR A 177 -4.77 -18.01 -10.02
C TYR A 177 -3.25 -18.18 -9.95
N THR A 178 -2.51 -17.07 -9.81
CA THR A 178 -1.04 -17.09 -9.83
C THR A 178 -0.47 -17.96 -8.69
N VAL A 179 -0.99 -17.81 -7.48
CA VAL A 179 -0.48 -18.62 -6.35
C VAL A 179 -0.85 -20.10 -6.48
N GLU A 180 -2.05 -20.41 -6.97
CA GLU A 180 -2.49 -21.79 -7.21
C GLU A 180 -1.66 -22.46 -8.30
N PHE A 181 -1.40 -21.77 -9.40
CA PHE A 181 -0.53 -22.23 -10.47
C PHE A 181 0.89 -22.55 -9.95
N CYS A 182 1.50 -21.60 -9.23
CA CYS A 182 2.84 -21.78 -8.69
C CYS A 182 2.91 -22.91 -7.63
N ARG A 183 1.88 -23.07 -6.80
CA ARG A 183 1.78 -24.18 -5.84
C ARG A 183 1.68 -25.53 -6.53
N ALA A 184 0.83 -25.64 -7.55
CA ALA A 184 0.66 -26.87 -8.32
C ALA A 184 1.96 -27.31 -9.01
N ALA A 185 2.75 -26.35 -9.48
CA ALA A 185 4.06 -26.58 -10.09
C ALA A 185 5.19 -26.77 -9.07
N GLY A 186 4.93 -26.65 -7.76
CA GLY A 186 5.95 -26.80 -6.72
C GLY A 186 7.07 -25.76 -6.75
N LEU A 187 6.80 -24.56 -7.28
CA LEU A 187 7.81 -23.53 -7.47
C LEU A 187 8.18 -22.85 -6.15
N PRO A 188 9.48 -22.73 -5.81
CA PRO A 188 9.91 -22.09 -4.57
C PRO A 188 9.91 -20.57 -4.67
N TYR A 189 9.52 -19.87 -3.61
CA TYR A 189 9.75 -18.43 -3.52
C TYR A 189 11.21 -18.10 -3.20
N TYR A 190 11.65 -16.90 -3.58
CA TYR A 190 13.00 -16.41 -3.34
C TYR A 190 13.21 -16.02 -1.86
N LYS A 191 14.04 -16.81 -1.16
CA LYS A 191 14.41 -16.58 0.25
C LYS A 191 15.49 -15.52 0.34
N LYS A 192 15.13 -14.28 0.68
CA LYS A 192 16.00 -13.09 0.68
C LYS A 192 17.31 -13.25 1.46
N MET A 193 17.27 -13.96 2.61
CA MET A 193 18.48 -14.16 3.44
C MET A 193 19.43 -15.23 2.91
N GLN A 194 18.92 -16.14 2.09
CA GLN A 194 19.68 -17.25 1.53
C GLN A 194 20.05 -17.01 0.06
N HIS A 195 19.40 -16.04 -0.57
CA HIS A 195 19.51 -15.71 -2.00
C HIS A 195 19.22 -16.92 -2.91
N ILE A 196 18.25 -17.75 -2.53
CA ILE A 196 17.85 -18.97 -3.24
C ILE A 196 16.33 -18.98 -3.43
N GLY A 197 15.90 -19.39 -4.63
CA GLY A 197 14.50 -19.55 -5.01
C GLY A 197 14.15 -18.80 -6.28
N LEU A 198 12.97 -19.04 -6.82
CA LEU A 198 12.54 -18.54 -8.13
C LEU A 198 11.61 -17.33 -8.01
N LEU A 199 10.47 -17.49 -7.32
CA LEU A 199 9.36 -16.53 -7.34
C LEU A 199 9.65 -15.33 -6.43
N ARG A 200 9.51 -14.10 -6.95
CA ARG A 200 9.77 -12.87 -6.19
C ARG A 200 8.53 -12.03 -6.00
N HIS A 201 7.95 -11.52 -7.08
CA HIS A 201 6.81 -10.59 -7.01
C HIS A 201 5.82 -10.82 -8.15
N LEU A 202 4.60 -10.35 -7.93
CA LEU A 202 3.59 -10.17 -8.96
C LEU A 202 3.17 -8.70 -8.97
N VAL A 203 3.39 -8.01 -10.07
CA VAL A 203 2.95 -6.62 -10.24
C VAL A 203 1.74 -6.61 -11.15
N ILE A 204 0.64 -6.04 -10.67
CA ILE A 204 -0.58 -5.90 -11.46
C ILE A 204 -0.96 -4.42 -11.52
N ARG A 205 -1.27 -3.94 -12.71
CA ARG A 205 -1.88 -2.64 -12.95
C ARG A 205 -3.22 -2.81 -13.64
N ARG A 206 -4.16 -1.94 -13.31
CA ARG A 206 -5.45 -1.86 -13.96
C ARG A 206 -5.77 -0.40 -14.29
N SER A 207 -6.06 -0.10 -15.54
CA SER A 207 -6.58 1.23 -15.89
C SER A 207 -7.96 1.44 -15.27
N ALA A 208 -8.12 2.56 -14.59
CA ALA A 208 -9.41 2.96 -14.02
C ALA A 208 -10.38 3.49 -15.08
N THR A 209 -9.86 3.85 -16.26
CA THR A 209 -10.65 4.42 -17.34
C THR A 209 -11.27 3.35 -18.25
N ASN A 210 -10.49 2.35 -18.68
CA ASN A 210 -10.92 1.36 -19.66
C ASN A 210 -10.85 -0.09 -19.15
N GLY A 211 -10.35 -0.33 -17.93
CA GLY A 211 -10.24 -1.65 -17.34
C GLY A 211 -9.08 -2.51 -17.85
N ASP A 212 -8.20 -1.97 -18.69
CA ASP A 212 -7.02 -2.71 -19.19
C ASP A 212 -6.11 -3.15 -18.05
N LEU A 213 -5.68 -4.42 -18.10
CA LEU A 213 -4.83 -5.05 -17.09
C LEU A 213 -3.43 -5.31 -17.66
N LEU A 214 -2.42 -4.98 -16.90
CA LEU A 214 -1.02 -5.33 -17.15
C LEU A 214 -0.52 -6.20 -16.02
N VAL A 215 -0.14 -7.42 -16.33
CA VAL A 215 0.34 -8.42 -15.36
C VAL A 215 1.82 -8.67 -15.59
N ASN A 216 2.63 -8.55 -14.55
CA ASN A 216 4.06 -8.78 -14.63
C ASN A 216 4.51 -9.73 -13.52
N LEU A 217 4.90 -10.95 -13.89
CA LEU A 217 5.50 -11.92 -13.00
C LEU A 217 7.01 -11.64 -12.87
N VAL A 218 7.50 -11.47 -11.65
CA VAL A 218 8.91 -11.19 -11.37
C VAL A 218 9.54 -12.41 -10.71
N THR A 219 10.61 -12.94 -11.30
CA THR A 219 11.35 -14.09 -10.79
C THR A 219 12.84 -13.82 -10.72
N SER A 220 13.59 -14.65 -10.04
CA SER A 220 15.02 -14.78 -10.28
C SER A 220 15.25 -15.61 -11.56
N THR A 221 16.50 -15.73 -11.99
CA THR A 221 16.88 -16.64 -13.10
C THR A 221 17.11 -18.06 -12.61
N GLN A 222 17.09 -18.31 -11.29
CA GLN A 222 17.35 -19.64 -10.71
C GLN A 222 16.23 -20.62 -11.04
N ASN A 223 16.58 -21.74 -11.68
CA ASN A 223 15.63 -22.79 -12.02
C ASN A 223 14.42 -22.33 -12.86
N LEU A 224 14.66 -21.38 -13.75
CA LEU A 224 13.60 -20.78 -14.58
C LEU A 224 12.90 -21.81 -15.48
N ASP A 225 13.62 -22.84 -15.92
CA ASP A 225 13.08 -23.93 -16.76
C ASP A 225 11.94 -24.71 -16.08
N ALA A 226 11.80 -24.63 -14.75
CA ALA A 226 10.68 -25.25 -14.03
C ALA A 226 9.37 -24.47 -14.17
N LEU A 227 9.41 -23.24 -14.66
CA LEU A 227 8.25 -22.35 -14.83
C LEU A 227 7.72 -22.43 -16.27
N ASP A 228 6.58 -23.08 -16.47
CA ASP A 228 5.87 -23.10 -17.77
C ASP A 228 5.14 -21.76 -17.98
N LEU A 229 5.86 -20.80 -18.61
CA LEU A 229 5.32 -19.47 -18.89
C LEU A 229 4.15 -19.50 -19.90
N ASP A 230 4.16 -20.45 -20.83
CA ASP A 230 3.07 -20.58 -21.81
C ASP A 230 1.78 -21.08 -21.14
N ALA A 231 1.89 -22.04 -20.24
CA ALA A 231 0.74 -22.50 -19.45
C ALA A 231 0.24 -21.39 -18.52
N PHE A 232 1.15 -20.64 -17.88
CA PHE A 232 0.80 -19.49 -17.05
C PHE A 232 0.00 -18.43 -17.83
N VAL A 233 0.46 -18.07 -19.03
CA VAL A 233 -0.21 -17.10 -19.89
C VAL A 233 -1.60 -17.59 -20.31
N ARG A 234 -1.71 -18.85 -20.77
CA ARG A 234 -3.01 -19.42 -21.19
C ARG A 234 -4.03 -19.36 -20.05
N GLY A 235 -3.66 -19.80 -18.86
CA GLY A 235 -4.58 -19.78 -17.73
C GLY A 235 -4.96 -18.39 -17.23
N LEU A 236 -4.06 -17.40 -17.33
CA LEU A 236 -4.42 -16.00 -17.07
C LEU A 236 -5.47 -15.46 -18.05
N LEU A 237 -5.32 -15.80 -19.33
CA LEU A 237 -6.24 -15.34 -20.38
C LEU A 237 -7.63 -16.00 -20.29
N ASP A 238 -7.73 -17.17 -19.67
CA ASP A 238 -8.99 -17.90 -19.45
C ASP A 238 -9.76 -17.42 -18.20
N LEU A 239 -9.19 -16.51 -17.39
CA LEU A 239 -9.86 -16.01 -16.19
C LEU A 239 -11.11 -15.18 -16.54
N PRO A 240 -12.21 -15.34 -15.77
CA PRO A 240 -13.43 -14.56 -15.91
C PRO A 240 -13.26 -13.15 -15.32
N LEU A 241 -12.48 -12.32 -15.97
CA LEU A 241 -12.20 -10.95 -15.56
C LEU A 241 -13.26 -9.98 -16.11
N GLU A 242 -13.52 -8.91 -15.37
CA GLU A 242 -14.32 -7.78 -15.83
C GLU A 242 -13.56 -6.94 -16.87
N GLY A 243 -12.28 -6.68 -16.59
CA GLY A 243 -11.37 -5.98 -17.48
C GLY A 243 -10.72 -6.91 -18.50
N LYS A 244 -9.86 -6.34 -19.35
CA LYS A 244 -9.15 -7.07 -20.39
C LYS A 244 -7.66 -7.11 -20.07
N ILE A 245 -7.04 -8.29 -20.14
CA ILE A 245 -5.58 -8.39 -20.10
C ILE A 245 -5.02 -7.78 -21.39
N ALA A 246 -4.41 -6.61 -21.26
CA ALA A 246 -3.75 -5.89 -22.34
C ALA A 246 -2.31 -6.35 -22.53
N GLY A 247 -1.67 -6.83 -21.47
CA GLY A 247 -0.31 -7.36 -21.55
C GLY A 247 0.05 -8.26 -20.38
N ILE A 248 0.91 -9.25 -20.68
CA ILE A 248 1.54 -10.12 -19.69
C ILE A 248 3.05 -10.08 -19.93
N LEU A 249 3.79 -9.81 -18.87
CA LEU A 249 5.25 -9.72 -18.89
C LEU A 249 5.87 -10.70 -17.89
N HIS A 250 7.09 -11.07 -18.17
CA HIS A 250 7.98 -11.76 -17.24
C HIS A 250 9.24 -10.93 -17.05
N THR A 251 9.53 -10.59 -15.80
CA THR A 251 10.73 -9.83 -15.44
C THR A 251 11.69 -10.71 -14.64
N GLU A 252 12.92 -10.79 -15.13
CA GLU A 252 14.04 -11.39 -14.43
C GLU A 252 14.66 -10.35 -13.48
N ASN A 253 14.91 -10.74 -12.23
CA ASN A 253 15.48 -9.88 -11.20
C ASN A 253 16.35 -10.71 -10.25
N ASP A 254 17.66 -10.62 -10.42
CA ASP A 254 18.65 -11.29 -9.58
C ASP A 254 19.26 -10.36 -8.52
N SER A 255 18.74 -9.15 -8.38
CA SER A 255 19.19 -8.21 -7.36
C SER A 255 19.09 -8.81 -5.95
N MET A 256 20.12 -8.61 -5.15
CA MET A 256 20.11 -8.97 -3.73
C MET A 256 19.13 -8.11 -2.91
N ALA A 257 18.82 -6.90 -3.39
CA ALA A 257 17.85 -6.02 -2.79
C ALA A 257 16.42 -6.53 -3.03
N ASP A 258 15.55 -6.31 -2.05
CA ASP A 258 14.11 -6.61 -2.17
C ASP A 258 13.39 -5.46 -2.88
N ALA A 259 13.88 -5.09 -4.04
CA ALA A 259 13.31 -4.05 -4.87
C ALA A 259 12.70 -4.67 -6.13
N VAL A 260 11.55 -4.17 -6.53
CA VAL A 260 10.92 -4.54 -7.80
C VAL A 260 11.59 -3.76 -8.92
N ILE A 261 12.80 -4.23 -9.30
CA ILE A 261 13.61 -3.70 -10.40
C ILE A 261 13.70 -4.75 -11.50
N SER A 262 14.12 -4.35 -12.68
CA SER A 262 14.22 -5.20 -13.85
C SER A 262 15.67 -5.30 -14.31
N ASP A 263 16.21 -6.53 -14.36
CA ASP A 263 17.41 -6.81 -15.09
C ASP A 263 17.07 -7.06 -16.57
N ARG A 264 15.97 -7.79 -16.81
CA ARG A 264 15.43 -8.07 -18.13
C ARG A 264 13.91 -8.24 -18.04
N THR A 265 13.16 -7.67 -18.98
CA THR A 265 11.71 -7.87 -19.10
C THR A 265 11.39 -8.45 -20.47
N ASN A 266 10.64 -9.53 -20.49
CA ASN A 266 10.17 -10.24 -21.68
C ASN A 266 8.66 -10.04 -21.81
N LEU A 267 8.20 -9.63 -22.99
CA LEU A 267 6.78 -9.58 -23.32
C LEU A 267 6.31 -11.00 -23.67
N LEU A 268 5.34 -11.52 -22.90
CA LEU A 268 4.75 -12.84 -23.13
C LEU A 268 3.47 -12.75 -23.95
N TYR A 269 2.69 -11.67 -23.75
CA TYR A 269 1.42 -11.46 -24.46
C TYR A 269 1.10 -9.97 -24.56
N GLY A 270 0.52 -9.55 -25.67
CA GLY A 270 -0.09 -8.23 -25.87
C GLY A 270 0.89 -7.06 -25.88
N SER A 271 0.79 -6.14 -24.93
CA SER A 271 1.55 -4.89 -24.86
C SER A 271 2.37 -4.79 -23.57
N GLU A 272 3.51 -4.10 -23.64
CA GLU A 272 4.35 -3.80 -22.47
C GLU A 272 3.77 -2.68 -21.57
N TYR A 273 2.67 -2.06 -21.97
CA TYR A 273 2.07 -0.91 -21.30
C TYR A 273 0.56 -0.87 -21.46
N ILE A 274 -0.08 -0.16 -20.55
CA ILE A 274 -1.49 0.24 -20.65
C ILE A 274 -1.59 1.75 -20.73
N TYR A 275 -2.77 2.22 -21.10
CA TYR A 275 -3.07 3.64 -21.07
C TYR A 275 -4.06 3.97 -19.95
N GLU A 276 -3.83 5.12 -19.31
CA GLU A 276 -4.75 5.72 -18.35
C GLU A 276 -5.06 7.14 -18.78
N THR A 277 -6.30 7.58 -18.57
CA THR A 277 -6.69 8.96 -18.89
C THR A 277 -6.97 9.73 -17.62
N VAL A 278 -6.33 10.90 -17.46
CA VAL A 278 -6.51 11.82 -16.33
C VAL A 278 -6.75 13.22 -16.87
N LEU A 279 -7.87 13.82 -16.52
CA LEU A 279 -8.29 15.16 -16.97
C LEU A 279 -8.19 15.34 -18.50
N GLY A 280 -8.53 14.30 -19.26
CA GLY A 280 -8.49 14.29 -20.72
C GLY A 280 -7.11 14.04 -21.35
N LEU A 281 -6.04 13.94 -20.54
CA LEU A 281 -4.70 13.59 -21.00
C LEU A 281 -4.47 12.09 -20.90
N GLN A 282 -3.90 11.50 -21.95
CA GLN A 282 -3.58 10.08 -21.99
C GLN A 282 -2.13 9.83 -21.54
N PHE A 283 -1.97 8.92 -20.58
CA PHE A 283 -0.67 8.52 -20.02
C PHE A 283 -0.37 7.08 -20.41
N LYS A 284 0.83 6.85 -20.94
CA LYS A 284 1.37 5.51 -21.20
C LYS A 284 2.06 5.01 -19.93
N ILE A 285 1.62 3.84 -19.42
CA ILE A 285 2.05 3.30 -18.14
C ILE A 285 2.63 1.91 -18.31
N SER A 286 3.92 1.74 -18.00
CA SER A 286 4.61 0.45 -17.92
C SER A 286 4.50 -0.16 -16.50
N PRO A 287 4.90 -1.42 -16.26
CA PRO A 287 4.85 -2.03 -14.93
C PRO A 287 5.57 -1.22 -13.85
N PHE A 288 6.69 -0.61 -14.20
CA PHE A 288 7.57 0.09 -13.26
C PHE A 288 7.40 1.62 -13.23
N SER A 289 6.63 2.20 -14.15
CA SER A 289 6.37 3.65 -14.16
C SER A 289 5.76 4.10 -12.84
N PHE A 290 6.17 5.26 -12.34
CA PHE A 290 5.40 5.93 -11.30
C PHE A 290 4.08 6.44 -11.87
N PHE A 291 3.00 6.18 -11.19
CA PHE A 291 1.68 6.75 -11.46
C PHE A 291 0.86 6.72 -10.18
N GLN A 292 0.00 7.72 -9.96
CA GLN A 292 -0.85 7.79 -8.78
C GLN A 292 -1.77 6.56 -8.70
N THR A 293 -1.72 5.87 -7.56
CA THR A 293 -2.42 4.59 -7.38
C THR A 293 -3.93 4.71 -7.21
N ASN A 294 -4.46 5.92 -7.10
CA ASN A 294 -5.89 6.23 -7.11
C ASN A 294 -6.14 7.29 -8.18
N THR A 295 -6.44 6.89 -9.40
CA THR A 295 -6.66 7.76 -10.56
C THR A 295 -7.74 8.82 -10.29
N LYS A 296 -8.88 8.41 -9.68
CA LYS A 296 -10.01 9.32 -9.44
C LYS A 296 -9.70 10.39 -8.39
N SER A 297 -8.91 10.06 -7.37
CA SER A 297 -8.41 11.06 -6.42
C SER A 297 -7.35 11.94 -7.03
N ALA A 298 -6.49 11.39 -7.89
CA ALA A 298 -5.48 12.17 -8.61
C ALA A 298 -6.12 13.22 -9.53
N GLU A 299 -7.20 12.88 -10.25
CA GLU A 299 -7.96 13.85 -11.05
C GLU A 299 -8.44 15.04 -10.20
N ARG A 300 -9.03 14.77 -9.03
CA ARG A 300 -9.47 15.83 -8.10
C ARG A 300 -8.31 16.67 -7.58
N LEU A 301 -7.20 16.03 -7.22
CA LEU A 301 -6.01 16.71 -6.74
C LEU A 301 -5.44 17.64 -7.82
N TYR A 302 -5.27 17.14 -9.04
CA TYR A 302 -4.70 17.93 -10.14
C TYR A 302 -5.64 19.06 -10.58
N ASP A 303 -6.94 18.82 -10.62
CA ASP A 303 -7.92 19.87 -10.93
C ASP A 303 -7.90 20.98 -9.87
N LYS A 304 -7.84 20.60 -8.58
CA LYS A 304 -7.69 21.58 -7.49
C LYS A 304 -6.38 22.35 -7.57
N ALA A 305 -5.26 21.68 -7.83
CA ALA A 305 -3.97 22.33 -8.01
C ALA A 305 -4.00 23.32 -9.18
N ARG A 306 -4.58 22.92 -10.31
CA ARG A 306 -4.79 23.82 -11.47
C ARG A 306 -5.61 25.05 -11.12
N SER A 307 -6.65 24.89 -10.29
CA SER A 307 -7.48 26.04 -9.87
C SER A 307 -6.72 27.12 -9.09
N TYR A 308 -5.59 26.77 -8.48
CA TYR A 308 -4.73 27.72 -7.76
C TYR A 308 -3.70 28.42 -8.66
N VAL A 309 -3.41 27.86 -9.84
CA VAL A 309 -2.41 28.47 -10.76
C VAL A 309 -2.92 29.78 -11.36
N GLY A 310 -4.23 29.91 -11.58
CA GLY A 310 -4.83 31.12 -12.12
C GLY A 310 -4.48 31.37 -13.59
N ASP A 311 -4.37 32.63 -13.97
CA ASP A 311 -3.96 33.05 -15.33
C ASP A 311 -2.44 32.87 -15.48
N THR A 312 -2.05 32.05 -16.46
CA THR A 312 -0.65 31.71 -16.75
C THR A 312 -0.07 32.45 -17.97
N LYS A 313 -0.82 33.38 -18.54
CA LYS A 313 -0.35 34.15 -19.68
C LYS A 313 0.89 34.97 -19.27
N ASP A 314 1.97 34.76 -20.01
CA ASP A 314 3.27 35.42 -19.76
C ASP A 314 3.90 35.12 -18.39
N ALA A 315 3.42 34.05 -17.68
CA ALA A 315 3.96 33.61 -16.39
C ALA A 315 5.01 32.52 -16.53
N VAL A 316 5.96 32.51 -15.60
CA VAL A 316 6.92 31.41 -15.43
C VAL A 316 6.41 30.48 -14.31
N ILE A 317 6.23 29.20 -14.64
CA ILE A 317 5.78 28.20 -13.69
C ILE A 317 6.95 27.23 -13.43
N PHE A 318 7.26 27.02 -12.16
CA PHE A 318 8.24 26.02 -11.74
C PHE A 318 7.51 24.79 -11.18
N ASP A 319 7.75 23.63 -11.77
CA ASP A 319 7.45 22.36 -11.15
C ASP A 319 8.70 21.88 -10.41
N LEU A 320 8.65 21.92 -9.08
CA LEU A 320 9.75 21.51 -8.21
C LEU A 320 9.55 20.06 -7.82
N TYR A 321 10.36 19.19 -8.29
CA TYR A 321 10.27 17.75 -8.01
C TYR A 321 9.48 16.95 -9.07
N SER A 322 9.65 17.27 -10.33
CA SER A 322 9.13 16.50 -11.46
C SER A 322 10.21 15.57 -12.07
#